data_1d929975631427ab88590b4a2b70ffa4
#
_entry.id   1d929975631427ab88590b4a2b70ffa4
#
_cell.length_a   1.000
_cell.length_b   1.000
_cell.length_c   1.000
_cell.angle_alpha   90.00
_cell.angle_beta   90.00
_cell.angle_gamma   90.00
#
_symmetry.space_group_name_H-M   'P 1'
#
loop_
_entity.id
_entity.type
_entity.pdbx_description
1 polymer ?
#
loop_
_entity_poly.entity_id
_entity_poly.type
_entity_poly.pdbx_seq_one_letter_code
_entity_poly.pdbx_strand_id
1 'polypeptide(L)'
;LRLKQGGGHAGHNGLRSIHAHLGADYGRVRLGIGHPGNKDAVAGFVLRDFAKVDQNWLAAILTGIGNGTVHLATGDGAKFMNAVALQTAPPRSSKTTKPATQKPAETAAPPTDSEPAPSPLQKLFDKFK
;
A
#
# COMPACT_ATOMS: atom_id res chain seq x y z
N LEU A 1 6.09 -2.50 2.55
CA LEU A 1 6.41 -1.79 3.79
C LEU A 1 5.18 -1.02 4.28
N ARG A 2 5.00 -0.93 5.61
CA ARG A 2 3.91 -0.16 6.24
C ARG A 2 4.36 0.45 7.56
N LEU A 3 3.92 1.68 7.83
CA LEU A 3 4.03 2.29 9.15
C LEU A 3 2.81 1.92 10.00
N LYS A 4 3.02 1.70 11.29
CA LYS A 4 1.95 1.44 12.26
C LYS A 4 2.32 1.98 13.62
N GLN A 5 1.38 2.66 14.29
CA GLN A 5 1.49 3.03 15.69
C GLN A 5 0.86 1.93 16.55
N GLY A 6 1.55 1.56 17.61
CA GLY A 6 1.07 0.61 18.63
C GLY A 6 0.71 -0.79 18.11
N GLY A 7 -0.01 -1.56 18.92
CA GLY A 7 -0.60 -2.86 18.60
C GLY A 7 0.14 -4.06 19.20
N GLY A 8 -0.50 -5.24 19.18
CA GLY A 8 0.00 -6.48 19.78
C GLY A 8 1.28 -7.02 19.15
N HIS A 9 1.96 -7.94 19.84
CA HIS A 9 3.21 -8.58 19.41
C HIS A 9 3.00 -9.83 18.54
N ALA A 10 1.77 -10.35 18.42
CA ALA A 10 1.41 -11.50 17.59
C ALA A 10 2.36 -12.72 17.74
N GLY A 11 2.75 -13.05 18.97
CA GLY A 11 3.67 -14.16 19.26
C GLY A 11 5.16 -13.87 19.03
N HIS A 12 5.53 -12.71 18.48
CA HIS A 12 6.92 -12.36 18.22
C HIS A 12 7.66 -12.06 19.54
N ASN A 13 8.63 -12.91 19.94
CA ASN A 13 9.32 -12.81 21.23
C ASN A 13 10.06 -11.47 21.41
N GLY A 14 10.73 -10.94 20.36
CA GLY A 14 11.39 -9.65 20.44
C GLY A 14 10.41 -8.48 20.71
N LEU A 15 9.26 -8.46 20.03
CA LEU A 15 8.22 -7.46 20.30
C LEU A 15 7.63 -7.62 21.71
N ARG A 16 7.46 -8.86 22.18
CA ARG A 16 7.00 -9.12 23.55
C ARG A 16 7.95 -8.53 24.59
N SER A 17 9.25 -8.69 24.39
CA SER A 17 10.28 -8.09 25.26
C SER A 17 10.23 -6.56 25.22
N ILE A 18 10.13 -5.95 24.01
CA ILE A 18 10.00 -4.50 23.87
C ILE A 18 8.75 -3.99 24.58
N HIS A 19 7.61 -4.69 24.43
CA HIS A 19 6.36 -4.31 25.11
C HIS A 19 6.49 -4.33 26.64
N ALA A 20 7.25 -5.27 27.18
CA ALA A 20 7.45 -5.36 28.63
C ALA A 20 8.24 -4.15 29.18
N HIS A 21 9.11 -3.53 28.36
CA HIS A 21 9.99 -2.45 28.81
C HIS A 21 9.45 -1.05 28.43
N LEU A 22 8.84 -0.92 27.24
CA LEU A 22 8.42 0.38 26.69
C LEU A 22 6.91 0.53 26.55
N GLY A 23 6.13 -0.51 26.89
CA GLY A 23 4.70 -0.55 26.57
C GLY A 23 4.48 -0.92 25.09
N ALA A 24 3.21 -0.92 24.67
CA ALA A 24 2.84 -1.34 23.32
C ALA A 24 2.64 -0.17 22.32
N ASP A 25 2.71 1.06 22.79
CA ASP A 25 2.39 2.26 22.01
C ASP A 25 3.67 2.95 21.51
N TYR A 26 4.29 2.35 20.49
CA TYR A 26 5.42 2.94 19.77
C TYR A 26 5.25 2.77 18.26
N GLY A 27 5.92 3.62 17.49
CA GLY A 27 5.93 3.56 16.02
C GLY A 27 6.68 2.33 15.52
N ARG A 28 6.13 1.67 14.50
CA ARG A 28 6.70 0.48 13.88
C ARG A 28 6.78 0.61 12.37
N VAL A 29 7.91 0.22 11.81
CA VAL A 29 8.07 -0.04 10.39
C VAL A 29 7.88 -1.55 10.18
N ARG A 30 6.86 -1.92 9.42
CA ARG A 30 6.55 -3.32 9.14
C ARG A 30 6.96 -3.68 7.71
N LEU A 31 7.82 -4.67 7.59
CA LEU A 31 8.25 -5.25 6.32
C LEU A 31 7.52 -6.58 6.10
N GLY A 32 6.92 -6.74 4.94
CA GLY A 32 6.36 -8.03 4.52
C GLY A 32 7.47 -8.86 3.89
N ILE A 33 7.68 -10.06 4.41
CA ILE A 33 8.66 -11.03 3.91
C ILE A 33 8.02 -12.25 3.26
N GLY A 34 6.68 -12.21 3.06
CA GLY A 34 5.91 -13.36 2.59
C GLY A 34 5.45 -14.28 3.72
N HIS A 35 4.84 -15.40 3.34
CA HIS A 35 4.34 -16.43 4.24
C HIS A 35 4.41 -17.81 3.55
N PRO A 36 4.83 -18.88 4.24
CA PRO A 36 4.99 -20.20 3.64
C PRO A 36 3.67 -20.94 3.35
N GLY A 37 2.52 -20.38 3.74
CA GLY A 37 1.20 -21.01 3.60
C GLY A 37 0.84 -21.98 4.73
N ASN A 38 1.82 -22.60 5.39
CA ASN A 38 1.65 -23.55 6.50
C ASN A 38 2.18 -22.95 7.80
N LYS A 39 1.45 -23.11 8.92
CA LYS A 39 1.84 -22.61 10.24
C LYS A 39 3.12 -23.26 10.76
N ASP A 40 3.30 -24.55 10.52
CA ASP A 40 4.45 -25.30 11.02
C ASP A 40 5.77 -24.90 10.34
N ALA A 41 5.67 -24.40 9.11
CA ALA A 41 6.82 -23.91 8.35
C ALA A 41 7.21 -22.45 8.67
N VAL A 42 6.41 -21.70 9.44
CA VAL A 42 6.64 -20.27 9.70
C VAL A 42 7.96 -20.03 10.40
N ALA A 43 8.30 -20.80 11.43
CA ALA A 43 9.53 -20.63 12.19
C ALA A 43 10.77 -20.79 11.29
N GLY A 44 10.81 -21.86 10.48
CA GLY A 44 11.92 -22.08 9.53
C GLY A 44 11.95 -21.02 8.43
N PHE A 45 10.78 -20.55 7.99
CA PHE A 45 10.70 -19.52 6.95
C PHE A 45 11.26 -18.18 7.42
N VAL A 46 10.92 -17.74 8.63
CA VAL A 46 11.32 -16.40 9.13
C VAL A 46 12.76 -16.38 9.67
N LEU A 47 13.34 -17.54 9.96
CA LEU A 47 14.71 -17.63 10.48
C LEU A 47 15.76 -17.99 9.41
N ARG A 48 15.33 -18.27 8.16
CA ARG A 48 16.25 -18.56 7.06
C ARG A 48 16.82 -17.29 6.44
N ASP A 49 17.94 -17.41 5.76
CA ASP A 49 18.49 -16.34 4.93
C ASP A 49 17.60 -16.05 3.70
N PHE A 50 17.70 -14.83 3.19
CA PHE A 50 17.07 -14.47 1.93
C PHE A 50 17.73 -15.19 0.75
N ALA A 51 16.91 -15.64 -0.19
CA ALA A 51 17.42 -16.27 -1.41
C ALA A 51 18.23 -15.25 -2.25
N LYS A 52 19.15 -15.78 -3.09
CA LYS A 52 19.98 -14.94 -3.97
C LYS A 52 19.14 -14.07 -4.89
N VAL A 53 18.01 -14.57 -5.35
CA VAL A 53 17.06 -13.82 -6.21
C VAL A 53 16.42 -12.62 -5.51
N ASP A 54 16.41 -12.62 -4.19
CA ASP A 54 15.80 -11.55 -3.38
C ASP A 54 16.77 -10.40 -3.10
N GLN A 55 18.07 -10.56 -3.33
CA GLN A 55 19.11 -9.61 -2.92
C GLN A 55 18.90 -8.22 -3.53
N ASN A 56 18.47 -8.13 -4.79
CA ASN A 56 18.30 -6.86 -5.47
C ASN A 56 17.17 -6.02 -4.83
N TRP A 57 16.00 -6.61 -4.62
CA TRP A 57 14.89 -5.88 -4.00
C TRP A 57 15.15 -5.63 -2.51
N LEU A 58 15.86 -6.54 -1.85
CA LEU A 58 16.26 -6.39 -0.44
C LEU A 58 17.22 -5.20 -0.28
N ALA A 59 18.26 -5.13 -1.11
CA ALA A 59 19.19 -4.00 -1.11
C ALA A 59 18.49 -2.67 -1.38
N ALA A 60 17.57 -2.62 -2.35
CA ALA A 60 16.82 -1.42 -2.67
C ALA A 60 15.94 -0.96 -1.49
N ILE A 61 15.22 -1.88 -0.84
CA ILE A 61 14.34 -1.52 0.29
C ILE A 61 15.15 -1.09 1.51
N LEU A 62 16.27 -1.74 1.80
CA LEU A 62 17.15 -1.37 2.91
C LEU A 62 17.78 0.00 2.69
N THR A 63 18.23 0.30 1.47
CA THR A 63 18.74 1.62 1.09
C THR A 63 17.66 2.69 1.24
N GLY A 64 16.44 2.41 0.77
CA GLY A 64 15.31 3.32 0.92
C GLY A 64 14.94 3.62 2.37
N ILE A 65 14.97 2.59 3.22
CA ILE A 65 14.75 2.73 4.67
C ILE A 65 15.86 3.61 5.29
N GLY A 66 17.13 3.33 4.98
CA GLY A 66 18.26 4.10 5.48
C GLY A 66 18.14 5.57 5.12
N ASN A 67 17.89 5.88 3.84
CA ASN A 67 17.72 7.25 3.35
C ASN A 67 16.50 7.97 3.97
N GLY A 68 15.44 7.19 4.27
CA GLY A 68 14.21 7.73 4.85
C GLY A 68 14.24 7.93 6.37
N THR A 69 15.19 7.34 7.09
CA THR A 69 15.19 7.28 8.57
C THR A 69 15.11 8.66 9.23
N VAL A 70 15.77 9.69 8.64
CA VAL A 70 15.72 11.07 9.13
C VAL A 70 14.27 11.60 9.19
N HIS A 71 13.42 11.20 8.26
CA HIS A 71 12.02 11.61 8.24
C HIS A 71 11.19 10.92 9.34
N LEU A 72 11.53 9.70 9.73
CA LEU A 72 10.91 9.05 10.90
C LEU A 72 11.28 9.78 12.20
N ALA A 73 12.53 10.21 12.33
CA ALA A 73 12.97 10.97 13.49
C ALA A 73 12.24 12.30 13.65
N THR A 74 11.82 12.91 12.54
CA THR A 74 11.02 14.15 12.53
C THR A 74 9.51 13.93 12.50
N GLY A 75 9.05 12.67 12.58
CA GLY A 75 7.63 12.32 12.55
C GLY A 75 6.96 12.36 11.18
N ASP A 76 7.73 12.57 10.10
CA ASP A 76 7.20 12.66 8.73
C ASP A 76 7.16 11.28 8.04
N GLY A 77 6.17 10.48 8.39
CA GLY A 77 5.99 9.17 7.81
C GLY A 77 5.72 9.17 6.29
N ALA A 78 5.14 10.26 5.76
CA ALA A 78 4.87 10.37 4.33
C ALA A 78 6.17 10.52 3.52
N LYS A 79 7.09 11.39 3.97
CA LYS A 79 8.41 11.52 3.33
C LYS A 79 9.23 10.25 3.47
N PHE A 80 9.17 9.57 4.62
CA PHE A 80 9.80 8.26 4.77
C PHE A 80 9.29 7.26 3.73
N MET A 81 7.96 7.12 3.58
CA MET A 81 7.38 6.21 2.61
C MET A 81 7.76 6.57 1.17
N ASN A 82 7.83 7.86 0.83
CA ASN A 82 8.29 8.33 -0.47
C ASN A 82 9.77 8.00 -0.73
N ALA A 83 10.64 8.17 0.26
CA ALA A 83 12.07 7.82 0.14
C ALA A 83 12.25 6.33 -0.17
N VAL A 84 11.49 5.46 0.50
CA VAL A 84 11.51 4.02 0.23
C VAL A 84 10.93 3.71 -1.16
N ALA A 85 9.82 4.33 -1.54
CA ALA A 85 9.18 4.10 -2.84
C ALA A 85 10.09 4.49 -4.02
N LEU A 86 10.86 5.56 -3.90
CA LEU A 86 11.82 6.00 -4.93
C LEU A 86 12.92 4.96 -5.18
N GLN A 87 13.35 4.24 -4.16
CA GLN A 87 14.38 3.20 -4.29
C GLN A 87 13.82 1.86 -4.79
N THR A 88 12.56 1.58 -4.52
CA THR A 88 11.92 0.30 -4.85
C THR A 88 11.04 0.35 -6.09
N ALA A 89 10.73 1.56 -6.60
CA ALA A 89 9.97 1.72 -7.83
C ALA A 89 10.77 1.20 -9.03
N PRO A 90 10.15 0.43 -9.95
CA PRO A 90 10.80 0.10 -11.22
C PRO A 90 11.12 1.40 -11.98
N PRO A 91 12.22 1.43 -12.76
CA PRO A 91 12.56 2.58 -13.58
C PRO A 91 11.33 2.96 -14.42
N ARG A 92 10.86 4.20 -14.27
CA ARG A 92 9.75 4.70 -15.08
C ARG A 92 10.20 4.70 -16.54
N SER A 93 9.67 3.80 -17.35
CA SER A 93 9.76 3.96 -18.79
C SER A 93 9.14 5.32 -19.11
N SER A 94 9.92 6.20 -19.72
CA SER A 94 9.48 7.50 -20.19
C SER A 94 8.44 7.31 -21.31
N LYS A 95 7.18 7.00 -20.91
CA LYS A 95 6.04 7.19 -21.80
C LYS A 95 5.81 8.69 -21.85
N THR A 96 6.27 9.29 -22.92
CA THR A 96 5.93 10.61 -23.41
C THR A 96 4.48 10.93 -23.09
N THR A 97 4.27 11.91 -22.24
CA THR A 97 2.96 12.50 -21.98
C THR A 97 2.47 13.12 -23.29
N LYS A 98 1.50 12.47 -23.93
CA LYS A 98 0.76 13.05 -25.04
C LYS A 98 0.03 14.28 -24.48
N PRO A 99 0.16 15.48 -25.09
CA PRO A 99 -0.54 16.67 -24.62
C PRO A 99 -2.05 16.41 -24.67
N ALA A 100 -2.74 16.72 -23.58
CA ALA A 100 -4.18 16.75 -23.53
C ALA A 100 -4.67 17.83 -24.51
N THR A 101 -5.28 17.42 -25.60
CA THR A 101 -6.02 18.30 -26.52
C THR A 101 -7.20 18.87 -25.77
N GLN A 102 -7.12 20.15 -25.47
CA GLN A 102 -8.26 20.95 -25.01
C GLN A 102 -9.32 20.94 -26.10
N LYS A 103 -10.53 20.46 -25.77
CA LYS A 103 -11.71 20.59 -26.60
C LYS A 103 -12.32 21.98 -26.34
N PRO A 104 -12.58 22.77 -27.37
CA PRO A 104 -13.23 24.08 -27.20
C PRO A 104 -14.66 23.91 -26.71
N ALA A 105 -15.08 24.82 -25.84
CA ALA A 105 -16.46 24.99 -25.42
C ALA A 105 -17.29 25.46 -26.62
N GLU A 106 -18.41 24.81 -26.86
CA GLU A 106 -19.45 25.32 -27.74
C GLU A 106 -20.79 25.42 -26.99
N THR A 107 -21.38 26.56 -27.18
CA THR A 107 -22.49 27.24 -26.51
C THR A 107 -23.83 26.68 -26.92
N ALA A 108 -24.72 26.52 -25.94
CA ALA A 108 -26.17 26.72 -25.89
C ALA A 108 -27.13 26.19 -27.00
N ALA A 109 -28.17 25.45 -26.68
CA ALA A 109 -29.53 25.84 -26.21
C ALA A 109 -30.53 24.65 -26.35
N PRO A 110 -31.74 24.76 -25.79
CA PRO A 110 -32.48 23.69 -25.15
C PRO A 110 -33.70 23.21 -25.96
N PRO A 111 -34.72 22.63 -25.36
CA PRO A 111 -34.92 21.27 -24.87
C PRO A 111 -35.93 20.49 -25.72
N THR A 112 -35.97 19.16 -25.62
CA THR A 112 -37.20 18.44 -25.98
C THR A 112 -37.33 17.19 -25.12
N ASP A 113 -38.49 17.06 -24.51
CA ASP A 113 -39.06 15.96 -23.78
C ASP A 113 -38.74 14.59 -24.40
N SER A 114 -38.28 13.65 -23.61
CA SER A 114 -38.59 12.24 -23.78
C SER A 114 -38.35 11.50 -22.45
N GLU A 115 -39.40 10.89 -22.04
CA GLU A 115 -39.72 10.03 -20.93
C GLU A 115 -38.58 9.08 -20.52
N PRO A 116 -38.24 8.92 -19.22
CA PRO A 116 -37.21 8.01 -18.79
C PRO A 116 -37.70 6.56 -18.84
N ALA A 117 -36.97 5.73 -19.54
CA ALA A 117 -37.13 4.27 -19.53
C ALA A 117 -36.96 3.70 -18.10
N PRO A 118 -37.80 2.73 -17.70
CA PRO A 118 -37.78 2.18 -16.35
C PRO A 118 -36.46 1.45 -16.05
N SER A 119 -35.91 1.73 -14.87
CA SER A 119 -34.64 1.16 -14.38
C SER A 119 -34.74 -0.37 -14.18
N PRO A 120 -33.61 -1.10 -14.25
CA PRO A 120 -33.60 -2.57 -14.07
C PRO A 120 -34.19 -3.07 -12.76
N LEU A 121 -34.25 -2.22 -11.72
CA LEU A 121 -34.82 -2.51 -10.42
C LEU A 121 -36.37 -2.56 -10.44
N GLN A 122 -37.03 -1.80 -11.32
CA GLN A 122 -38.47 -1.78 -11.44
C GLN A 122 -39.00 -3.10 -12.03
N LYS A 123 -38.21 -3.77 -12.89
CA LYS A 123 -38.59 -5.08 -13.49
C LYS A 123 -38.48 -6.25 -12.51
N LEU A 124 -37.80 -6.04 -11.37
CA LEU A 124 -37.67 -7.11 -10.35
C LEU A 124 -38.90 -7.17 -9.43
N PHE A 125 -39.58 -6.03 -9.20
CA PHE A 125 -40.74 -5.98 -8.32
C PHE A 125 -42.04 -6.47 -9.00
N ASP A 126 -42.15 -6.42 -10.34
CA ASP A 126 -43.35 -6.93 -11.04
C ASP A 126 -43.43 -8.45 -11.17
N LYS A 127 -42.36 -9.16 -10.76
CA LYS A 127 -42.32 -10.63 -10.82
C LYS A 127 -42.80 -11.32 -9.53
N PHE A 128 -43.15 -10.53 -8.50
CA PHE A 128 -43.58 -11.04 -7.19
C PHE A 128 -45.00 -10.58 -6.77
N LYS A 129 -45.88 -10.32 -7.76
CA LYS A 129 -47.30 -10.08 -7.49
C LYS A 129 -48.17 -11.16 -8.10
#